data_e72b1aad8554538725dff0fea22841f5
#
_entry.id   e72b1aad8554538725dff0fea22841f5
#
_cell.length_a   1.000
_cell.length_b   1.000
_cell.length_c   1.000
_cell.angle_alpha   90.00
_cell.angle_beta   90.00
_cell.angle_gamma   90.00
#
_symmetry.space_group_name_H-M   'P 1'
#
loop_
_entity.id
_entity.type
_entity.pdbx_description
1 polymer ?
#
loop_
_entity_poly.entity_id
_entity_poly.type
_entity_poly.pdbx_seq_one_letter_code
_entity_poly.pdbx_strand_id
1 'polypeptide(L)'
;MKFSANREDLLEGLLQVQNVVSTRTTLPILGNVLIETTEAGIQLTTTDLEVGMQCFVPATIQDPGATTLPVKRLTSIVRELAEEQVEFETDERCVSTITCSGSVFRIVGLSDEDFPPLPPLGSGQQFKIPQRRLREILKQTSYAISTDENRYVLNGLLFHIQSDKLTVVATDGRRLALAEHEIQWFGGRCRGLRDGAGDRIRPGWYPPYLQAD
;
A
#
# COMPACT_ATOMS: atom_id res chain seq x y z
N MET A 1 6.01 -1.61 24.57
CA MET A 1 5.80 -2.57 23.46
C MET A 1 7.01 -3.48 23.35
N LYS A 2 6.79 -4.81 23.29
CA LYS A 2 7.90 -5.77 23.13
C LYS A 2 7.47 -6.96 22.26
N PHE A 3 8.29 -7.32 21.27
CA PHE A 3 8.03 -8.46 20.39
C PHE A 3 9.33 -9.03 19.83
N SER A 4 9.25 -10.26 19.31
CA SER A 4 10.32 -10.89 18.53
C SER A 4 9.79 -11.36 17.18
N ALA A 5 10.57 -11.19 16.14
CA ALA A 5 10.20 -11.54 14.77
C ALA A 5 11.36 -12.21 14.04
N ASN A 6 11.04 -13.00 13.01
CA ASN A 6 12.03 -13.48 12.09
C ASN A 6 12.59 -12.33 11.25
N ARG A 7 13.91 -12.24 11.11
CA ARG A 7 14.58 -11.17 10.38
C ARG A 7 14.17 -11.10 8.90
N GLU A 8 14.03 -12.25 8.25
CA GLU A 8 13.68 -12.27 6.82
C GLU A 8 12.26 -11.80 6.57
N ASP A 9 11.30 -12.27 7.38
CA ASP A 9 9.91 -11.85 7.30
C ASP A 9 9.76 -10.35 7.58
N LEU A 10 10.48 -9.86 8.60
CA LEU A 10 10.49 -8.44 8.95
C LEU A 10 11.12 -7.59 7.85
N LEU A 11 12.25 -8.05 7.27
CA LEU A 11 12.92 -7.35 6.17
C LEU A 11 12.03 -7.30 4.94
N GLU A 12 11.37 -8.40 4.57
CA GLU A 12 10.44 -8.45 3.45
C GLU A 12 9.30 -7.46 3.65
N GLY A 13 8.66 -7.46 4.82
CA GLY A 13 7.59 -6.52 5.15
C GLY A 13 8.05 -5.06 5.06
N LEU A 14 9.22 -4.74 5.63
CA LEU A 14 9.78 -3.39 5.57
C LEU A 14 10.12 -2.96 4.13
N LEU A 15 10.66 -3.85 3.31
CA LEU A 15 10.96 -3.58 1.90
C LEU A 15 9.70 -3.29 1.09
N GLN A 16 8.58 -3.94 1.41
CA GLN A 16 7.29 -3.67 0.77
C GLN A 16 6.81 -2.26 1.12
N VAL A 17 6.69 -1.96 2.42
CA VAL A 17 6.07 -0.70 2.87
C VAL A 17 6.94 0.54 2.65
N GLN A 18 8.27 0.42 2.61
CA GLN A 18 9.16 1.57 2.45
C GLN A 18 9.03 2.30 1.11
N ASN A 19 8.46 1.64 0.08
CA ASN A 19 8.34 2.22 -1.26
C ASN A 19 7.32 3.37 -1.34
N VAL A 20 6.39 3.45 -0.39
CA VAL A 20 5.41 4.54 -0.29
C VAL A 20 6.04 5.79 0.32
N VAL A 21 7.08 5.62 1.14
CA VAL A 21 7.67 6.73 1.89
C VAL A 21 8.47 7.66 0.98
N SER A 22 7.96 8.88 0.81
CA SER A 22 8.65 9.93 0.07
C SER A 22 9.89 10.43 0.82
N THR A 23 10.95 10.74 0.07
CA THR A 23 12.17 11.39 0.62
C THR A 23 12.01 12.91 0.78
N ARG A 24 10.96 13.50 0.21
CA ARG A 24 10.71 14.95 0.16
C ARG A 24 9.45 15.33 0.91
N THR A 25 9.23 14.74 2.09
CA THR A 25 8.08 15.12 2.92
C THR A 25 8.41 16.28 3.84
N THR A 26 7.44 17.17 4.02
CA THR A 26 7.50 18.27 5.01
C THR A 26 7.14 17.80 6.43
N LEU A 27 6.50 16.63 6.55
CA LEU A 27 6.08 16.03 7.81
C LEU A 27 7.02 14.85 8.15
N PRO A 28 7.85 14.96 9.20
CA PRO A 28 8.79 13.91 9.57
C PRO A 28 8.15 12.54 9.82
N ILE A 29 6.92 12.51 10.34
CA ILE A 29 6.18 11.29 10.64
C ILE A 29 5.92 10.43 9.39
N LEU A 30 5.77 11.05 8.21
CA LEU A 30 5.58 10.33 6.93
C LEU A 30 6.87 9.62 6.44
N GLY A 31 8.00 9.90 7.09
CA GLY A 31 9.24 9.15 6.91
C GLY A 31 9.31 7.87 7.74
N ASN A 32 8.34 7.66 8.63
CA ASN A 32 8.28 6.54 9.55
C ASN A 32 7.34 5.44 9.06
N VAL A 33 7.58 4.23 9.55
CA VAL A 33 6.64 3.13 9.54
C VAL A 33 5.95 3.06 10.90
N LEU A 34 4.65 3.01 10.93
CA LEU A 34 3.87 2.68 12.12
C LEU A 34 3.93 1.16 12.29
N ILE A 35 4.30 0.72 13.48
CA ILE A 35 4.37 -0.67 13.89
C ILE A 35 3.34 -0.85 15.00
N GLU A 36 2.34 -1.68 14.75
CA GLU A 36 1.27 -2.00 15.70
C GLU A 36 1.27 -3.50 15.97
N THR A 37 1.15 -3.88 17.23
CA THR A 37 1.01 -5.29 17.59
C THR A 37 -0.42 -5.76 17.39
N THR A 38 -0.56 -6.98 16.90
CA THR A 38 -1.85 -7.68 16.71
C THR A 38 -1.77 -9.03 17.44
N GLU A 39 -2.89 -9.76 17.51
CA GLU A 39 -2.93 -11.08 18.16
C GLU A 39 -1.93 -12.11 17.55
N ALA A 40 -1.64 -11.99 16.25
CA ALA A 40 -0.85 -12.97 15.51
C ALA A 40 0.53 -12.46 15.05
N GLY A 41 0.86 -11.19 15.31
CA GLY A 41 2.11 -10.58 14.86
C GLY A 41 2.08 -9.07 14.90
N ILE A 42 2.79 -8.44 13.99
CA ILE A 42 2.82 -6.98 13.87
C ILE A 42 2.27 -6.53 12.53
N GLN A 43 1.64 -5.38 12.52
CA GLN A 43 1.22 -4.68 11.33
C GLN A 43 2.14 -3.49 11.07
N LEU A 44 2.70 -3.43 9.87
CA LEU A 44 3.52 -2.33 9.38
C LEU A 44 2.67 -1.45 8.49
N THR A 45 2.58 -0.16 8.78
CA THR A 45 1.80 0.81 8.00
C THR A 45 2.67 1.99 7.59
N THR A 46 2.62 2.38 6.33
CA THR A 46 3.25 3.61 5.80
C THR A 46 2.25 4.37 4.94
N THR A 47 2.41 5.68 4.87
CA THR A 47 1.61 6.54 4.00
C THR A 47 2.36 7.80 3.61
N ASP A 48 2.03 8.34 2.44
CA ASP A 48 2.40 9.69 1.99
C ASP A 48 1.19 10.63 1.92
N LEU A 49 0.04 10.23 2.52
CA LEU A 49 -1.29 10.84 2.53
C LEU A 49 -2.12 10.59 1.26
N GLU A 50 -1.51 10.23 0.14
CA GLU A 50 -2.22 9.86 -1.09
C GLU A 50 -2.31 8.34 -1.23
N VAL A 51 -1.22 7.66 -0.88
CA VAL A 51 -1.10 6.20 -0.91
C VAL A 51 -0.83 5.69 0.50
N GLY A 52 -1.55 4.66 0.92
CA GLY A 52 -1.29 3.92 2.14
C GLY A 52 -0.91 2.47 1.82
N MET A 53 0.04 1.93 2.56
CA MET A 53 0.43 0.53 2.44
C MET A 53 0.49 -0.12 3.81
N GLN A 54 -0.09 -1.31 3.91
CA GLN A 54 -0.06 -2.13 5.11
C GLN A 54 0.52 -3.51 4.77
N CYS A 55 1.35 -4.02 5.66
CA CYS A 55 1.91 -5.35 5.57
C CYS A 55 1.86 -6.02 6.94
N PHE A 56 1.40 -7.27 6.98
CA PHE A 56 1.43 -8.08 8.18
C PHE A 56 2.71 -8.90 8.22
N VAL A 57 3.36 -8.94 9.39
CA VAL A 57 4.55 -9.75 9.65
C VAL A 57 4.29 -10.64 10.86
N PRO A 58 4.47 -11.96 10.74
CA PRO A 58 4.36 -12.87 11.88
C PRO A 58 5.38 -12.50 12.96
N ALA A 59 4.94 -12.41 14.21
CA ALA A 59 5.81 -12.09 15.34
C ALA A 59 5.24 -12.67 16.63
N THR A 60 6.11 -12.91 17.60
CA THR A 60 5.72 -13.30 18.95
C THR A 60 5.63 -12.04 19.81
N ILE A 61 4.42 -11.71 20.25
CA ILE A 61 4.16 -10.52 21.06
C ILE A 61 4.34 -10.84 22.52
N GLN A 62 5.15 -10.07 23.21
CA GLN A 62 5.41 -10.19 24.66
C GLN A 62 4.69 -9.08 25.43
N ASP A 63 4.70 -7.86 24.88
CA ASP A 63 4.02 -6.69 25.42
C ASP A 63 3.40 -5.90 24.27
N PRO A 64 2.05 -5.77 24.24
CA PRO A 64 1.36 -5.10 23.15
C PRO A 64 1.61 -3.59 23.16
N GLY A 65 1.44 -2.95 22.00
CA GLY A 65 1.57 -1.51 21.84
C GLY A 65 1.80 -1.09 20.40
N ALA A 66 2.09 0.19 20.22
CA ALA A 66 2.41 0.78 18.93
C ALA A 66 3.58 1.75 19.03
N THR A 67 4.25 2.01 17.94
CA THR A 67 5.31 3.00 17.80
C THR A 67 5.56 3.35 16.34
N THR A 68 6.21 4.47 16.08
CA THR A 68 6.65 4.80 14.72
C THR A 68 8.16 4.93 14.64
N LEU A 69 8.77 4.35 13.61
CA LEU A 69 10.22 4.36 13.41
C LEU A 69 10.59 4.80 11.99
N PRO A 70 11.73 5.52 11.80
CA PRO A 70 12.23 5.90 10.48
C PRO A 70 12.47 4.65 9.61
N VAL A 71 11.60 4.40 8.61
CA VAL A 71 11.55 3.15 7.88
C VAL A 71 12.86 2.80 7.19
N LYS A 72 13.52 3.77 6.55
CA LYS A 72 14.78 3.54 5.82
C LYS A 72 15.92 3.13 6.75
N ARG A 73 15.99 3.77 7.94
CA ARG A 73 17.01 3.44 8.94
C ARG A 73 16.74 2.05 9.52
N LEU A 74 15.49 1.77 9.87
CA LEU A 74 15.09 0.46 10.37
C LEU A 74 15.41 -0.64 9.36
N THR A 75 15.00 -0.48 8.10
CA THR A 75 15.29 -1.44 7.02
C THR A 75 16.80 -1.67 6.85
N SER A 76 17.61 -0.61 6.93
CA SER A 76 19.08 -0.74 6.82
C SER A 76 19.66 -1.56 7.96
N ILE A 77 19.19 -1.34 9.19
CA ILE A 77 19.65 -2.11 10.36
C ILE A 77 19.24 -3.57 10.21
N VAL A 78 17.95 -3.85 9.97
CA VAL A 78 17.43 -5.23 9.87
C VAL A 78 18.12 -6.00 8.74
N ARG A 79 18.51 -5.35 7.67
CA ARG A 79 19.25 -5.96 6.54
C ARG A 79 20.61 -6.49 6.97
N GLU A 80 21.32 -5.76 7.84
CA GLU A 80 22.71 -6.08 8.28
C GLU A 80 22.76 -6.99 9.51
N LEU A 81 21.61 -7.35 10.11
CA LEU A 81 21.60 -8.28 11.24
C LEU A 81 22.01 -9.69 10.79
N ALA A 82 22.77 -10.36 11.64
CA ALA A 82 23.40 -11.66 11.31
C ALA A 82 22.51 -12.87 11.58
N GLU A 83 21.58 -12.77 12.55
CA GLU A 83 20.76 -13.91 12.99
C GLU A 83 19.30 -13.79 12.55
N GLU A 84 18.61 -14.95 12.61
CA GLU A 84 17.23 -15.07 12.17
C GLU A 84 16.22 -14.41 13.11
N GLN A 85 16.50 -14.34 14.41
CA GLN A 85 15.60 -13.78 15.42
C GLN A 85 16.05 -12.40 15.84
N VAL A 86 15.10 -11.47 15.81
CA VAL A 86 15.28 -10.06 16.18
C VAL A 86 14.31 -9.72 17.28
N GLU A 87 14.82 -9.17 18.38
CA GLU A 87 14.02 -8.69 19.50
C GLU A 87 13.86 -7.17 19.42
N PHE A 88 12.64 -6.70 19.64
CA PHE A 88 12.29 -5.29 19.70
C PHE A 88 11.70 -4.94 21.05
N GLU A 89 12.20 -3.86 21.64
CA GLU A 89 11.65 -3.30 22.87
C GLU A 89 11.57 -1.77 22.72
N THR A 90 10.37 -1.21 22.87
CA THR A 90 10.13 0.24 22.78
C THR A 90 9.67 0.75 24.12
N ASP A 91 10.33 1.80 24.61
CA ASP A 91 10.01 2.46 25.86
C ASP A 91 8.91 3.55 25.69
N GLU A 92 8.49 4.14 26.82
CA GLU A 92 7.47 5.20 26.84
C GLU A 92 7.91 6.52 26.15
N ARG A 93 9.21 6.64 25.83
CA ARG A 93 9.78 7.80 25.12
C ARG A 93 9.92 7.54 23.61
N CYS A 94 9.27 6.49 23.09
CA CYS A 94 9.36 6.03 21.72
C CYS A 94 10.79 5.70 21.27
N VAL A 95 11.68 5.31 22.20
CA VAL A 95 13.00 4.80 21.87
C VAL A 95 12.92 3.29 21.73
N SER A 96 13.15 2.81 20.53
CA SER A 96 13.17 1.36 20.24
C SER A 96 14.58 0.82 20.30
N THR A 97 14.76 -0.22 21.10
CA THR A 97 15.98 -1.02 21.20
C THR A 97 15.79 -2.29 20.37
N ILE A 98 16.69 -2.54 19.45
CA ILE A 98 16.69 -3.72 18.56
C ILE A 98 17.89 -4.56 18.96
N THR A 99 17.65 -5.79 19.38
CA THR A 99 18.69 -6.72 19.84
C THR A 99 18.74 -7.93 18.93
N CYS A 100 19.96 -8.30 18.51
CA CYS A 100 20.21 -9.48 17.70
C CYS A 100 21.64 -9.95 17.97
N SER A 101 21.80 -11.18 18.51
CA SER A 101 23.12 -11.84 18.72
C SER A 101 24.22 -10.94 19.30
N GLY A 102 23.92 -10.24 20.40
CA GLY A 102 24.89 -9.36 21.04
C GLY A 102 25.07 -7.97 20.40
N SER A 103 24.46 -7.72 19.24
CA SER A 103 24.35 -6.39 18.66
C SER A 103 23.11 -5.68 19.20
N VAL A 104 23.28 -4.42 19.60
CA VAL A 104 22.20 -3.60 20.16
C VAL A 104 22.15 -2.27 19.40
N PHE A 105 21.00 -1.98 18.81
CA PHE A 105 20.76 -0.71 18.14
C PHE A 105 19.64 0.05 18.84
N ARG A 106 19.78 1.37 18.89
CA ARG A 106 18.72 2.26 19.41
C ARG A 106 18.27 3.22 18.35
N ILE A 107 16.96 3.30 18.14
CA ILE A 107 16.32 4.22 17.20
C ILE A 107 15.30 5.03 17.97
N VAL A 108 15.37 6.36 17.82
CA VAL A 108 14.35 7.26 18.33
C VAL A 108 13.22 7.32 17.31
N GLY A 109 12.03 7.01 17.75
CA GLY A 109 10.78 7.10 16.99
C GLY A 109 9.98 8.35 17.35
N LEU A 110 8.73 8.35 16.89
CA LEU A 110 7.70 9.32 17.24
C LEU A 110 6.49 8.58 17.77
N SER A 111 5.60 9.29 18.45
CA SER A 111 4.35 8.70 18.93
C SER A 111 3.50 8.18 17.78
N ASP A 112 2.83 7.07 17.98
CA ASP A 112 1.83 6.53 17.08
C ASP A 112 0.60 7.43 16.96
N GLU A 113 0.27 8.20 17.99
CA GLU A 113 -0.82 9.18 17.99
C GLU A 113 -0.66 10.26 16.90
N ASP A 114 0.57 10.59 16.55
CA ASP A 114 0.88 11.58 15.52
C ASP A 114 0.79 11.00 14.08
N PHE A 115 0.65 9.67 13.96
CA PHE A 115 0.60 9.03 12.65
C PHE A 115 -0.79 9.19 12.01
N PRO A 116 -0.88 9.67 10.75
CA PRO A 116 -2.16 9.89 10.10
C PRO A 116 -2.90 8.57 9.88
N PRO A 117 -4.18 8.48 10.28
CA PRO A 117 -4.97 7.27 10.07
C PRO A 117 -5.18 7.02 8.59
N LEU A 118 -5.06 5.76 8.17
CA LEU A 118 -5.46 5.39 6.83
C LEU A 118 -6.98 5.48 6.70
N PRO A 119 -7.50 5.94 5.54
CA PRO A 119 -8.93 5.93 5.31
C PRO A 119 -9.45 4.48 5.39
N PRO A 120 -10.61 4.27 6.04
CA PRO A 120 -11.18 2.94 6.13
C PRO A 120 -11.49 2.42 4.73
N LEU A 121 -11.15 1.16 4.48
CA LEU A 121 -11.57 0.48 3.25
C LEU A 121 -13.09 0.51 3.19
N GLY A 122 -13.63 1.17 2.18
CA GLY A 122 -15.08 1.33 2.01
C GLY A 122 -15.79 -0.01 1.88
N SER A 123 -17.07 -0.04 2.27
CA SER A 123 -17.97 -1.19 2.08
C SER A 123 -18.40 -1.41 0.61
N GLY A 124 -17.59 -0.93 -0.34
CA GLY A 124 -17.87 -1.02 -1.76
C GLY A 124 -17.87 -2.45 -2.31
N GLN A 125 -18.23 -2.57 -3.57
CA GLN A 125 -18.18 -3.85 -4.27
C GLN A 125 -16.74 -4.35 -4.34
N GLN A 126 -16.54 -5.62 -4.05
CA GLN A 126 -15.23 -6.27 -4.07
C GLN A 126 -15.14 -7.26 -5.21
N PHE A 127 -14.01 -7.29 -5.87
CA PHE A 127 -13.68 -8.30 -6.86
C PHE A 127 -12.29 -8.89 -6.58
N LYS A 128 -12.07 -10.09 -7.06
CA LYS A 128 -10.74 -10.74 -7.00
C LYS A 128 -10.20 -10.91 -8.40
N ILE A 129 -8.93 -10.61 -8.55
CA ILE A 129 -8.17 -10.89 -9.77
C ILE A 129 -6.90 -11.64 -9.39
N PRO A 130 -6.52 -12.72 -10.10
CA PRO A 130 -5.24 -13.37 -9.88
C PRO A 130 -4.09 -12.39 -10.09
N GLN A 131 -3.15 -12.33 -9.15
CA GLN A 131 -2.00 -11.40 -9.18
C GLN A 131 -1.24 -11.45 -10.52
N ARG A 132 -1.05 -12.64 -11.08
CA ARG A 132 -0.40 -12.82 -12.39
C ARG A 132 -1.14 -12.05 -13.48
N ARG A 133 -2.47 -12.11 -13.49
CA ARG A 133 -3.30 -11.44 -14.49
C ARG A 133 -3.27 -9.93 -14.34
N LEU A 134 -3.37 -9.43 -13.11
CA LEU A 134 -3.21 -8.01 -12.86
C LEU A 134 -1.85 -7.50 -13.35
N ARG A 135 -0.77 -8.25 -13.06
CA ARG A 135 0.57 -7.90 -13.54
C ARG A 135 0.68 -7.87 -15.07
N GLU A 136 0.04 -8.82 -15.77
CA GLU A 136 0.01 -8.86 -17.23
C GLU A 136 -0.71 -7.63 -17.79
N ILE A 137 -1.90 -7.30 -17.28
CA ILE A 137 -2.68 -6.12 -17.69
C ILE A 137 -1.89 -4.83 -17.46
N LEU A 138 -1.30 -4.68 -16.28
CA LEU A 138 -0.49 -3.50 -15.95
C LEU A 138 0.71 -3.34 -16.91
N LYS A 139 1.40 -4.43 -17.26
CA LYS A 139 2.49 -4.40 -18.24
C LYS A 139 2.03 -4.02 -19.64
N GLN A 140 0.82 -4.42 -20.02
CA GLN A 140 0.25 -4.12 -21.34
C GLN A 140 -0.20 -2.67 -21.48
N THR A 141 -0.42 -1.94 -20.38
CA THR A 141 -1.00 -0.60 -20.42
C THR A 141 -0.09 0.49 -19.85
N SER A 142 0.70 0.20 -18.80
CA SER A 142 1.47 1.21 -18.07
C SER A 142 2.47 2.00 -18.91
N TYR A 143 2.96 1.45 -20.03
CA TYR A 143 3.89 2.16 -20.92
C TYR A 143 3.27 3.38 -21.63
N ALA A 144 1.95 3.48 -21.65
CA ALA A 144 1.23 4.58 -22.28
C ALA A 144 0.81 5.69 -21.28
N ILE A 145 1.18 5.57 -20.00
CA ILE A 145 0.94 6.59 -18.99
C ILE A 145 1.76 7.85 -19.33
N SER A 146 1.17 9.04 -19.13
CA SER A 146 1.88 10.30 -19.24
C SER A 146 2.85 10.50 -18.08
N THR A 147 4.00 11.09 -18.35
CA THR A 147 4.96 11.56 -17.33
C THR A 147 4.92 13.08 -17.15
N ASP A 148 3.99 13.77 -17.83
CA ASP A 148 3.82 15.21 -17.74
C ASP A 148 3.02 15.55 -16.48
N GLU A 149 3.67 16.17 -15.49
CA GLU A 149 3.07 16.56 -14.22
C GLU A 149 1.91 17.56 -14.37
N ASN A 150 1.86 18.32 -15.47
CA ASN A 150 0.75 19.23 -15.76
C ASN A 150 -0.54 18.51 -16.20
N ARG A 151 -0.43 17.24 -16.56
CA ARG A 151 -1.54 16.40 -17.01
C ARG A 151 -1.83 15.28 -16.01
N TYR A 152 -2.00 15.63 -14.74
CA TYR A 152 -2.16 14.68 -13.63
C TYR A 152 -3.22 13.58 -13.90
N VAL A 153 -4.29 13.88 -14.63
CA VAL A 153 -5.35 12.93 -15.01
C VAL A 153 -4.81 11.79 -15.89
N LEU A 154 -3.73 12.04 -16.63
CA LEU A 154 -3.11 11.06 -17.54
C LEU A 154 -1.92 10.33 -16.89
N ASN A 155 -1.56 10.67 -15.64
CA ASN A 155 -0.44 10.06 -14.93
C ASN A 155 -0.81 8.75 -14.25
N GLY A 156 -1.95 8.16 -14.61
CA GLY A 156 -2.47 6.94 -14.03
C GLY A 156 -3.12 6.02 -15.04
N LEU A 157 -3.60 4.90 -14.53
CA LEU A 157 -4.38 3.92 -15.26
C LEU A 157 -5.87 4.09 -14.91
N LEU A 158 -6.72 4.14 -15.92
CA LEU A 158 -8.16 4.03 -15.72
C LEU A 158 -8.55 2.56 -15.56
N PHE A 159 -9.15 2.22 -14.43
CA PHE A 159 -9.77 0.92 -14.19
C PHE A 159 -11.27 1.07 -14.36
N HIS A 160 -11.82 0.48 -15.42
CA HIS A 160 -13.25 0.46 -15.69
C HIS A 160 -13.78 -0.96 -15.53
N ILE A 161 -14.73 -1.14 -14.63
CA ILE A 161 -15.32 -2.43 -14.31
C ILE A 161 -16.78 -2.40 -14.73
N GLN A 162 -17.14 -3.26 -15.66
CA GLN A 162 -18.51 -3.38 -16.16
C GLN A 162 -18.89 -4.87 -16.26
N SER A 163 -19.94 -5.24 -15.56
CA SER A 163 -20.35 -6.65 -15.44
C SER A 163 -19.19 -7.51 -14.89
N ASP A 164 -18.70 -8.45 -15.65
CA ASP A 164 -17.62 -9.39 -15.28
C ASP A 164 -16.29 -9.02 -15.97
N LYS A 165 -16.19 -7.81 -16.51
CA LYS A 165 -15.05 -7.38 -17.33
C LYS A 165 -14.33 -6.20 -16.67
N LEU A 166 -13.04 -6.35 -16.51
CA LEU A 166 -12.13 -5.26 -16.16
C LEU A 166 -11.48 -4.75 -17.43
N THR A 167 -11.66 -3.49 -17.73
CA THR A 167 -10.95 -2.78 -18.79
C THR A 167 -9.97 -1.81 -18.15
N VAL A 168 -8.70 -1.90 -18.53
CA VAL A 168 -7.64 -0.99 -18.05
C VAL A 168 -7.14 -0.18 -19.22
N VAL A 169 -7.11 1.15 -19.06
CA VAL A 169 -6.72 2.07 -20.14
C VAL A 169 -5.64 3.03 -19.64
N ALA A 170 -4.68 3.31 -20.49
CA ALA A 170 -3.68 4.35 -20.31
C ALA A 170 -3.51 5.17 -21.58
N THR A 171 -3.27 6.46 -21.44
CA THR A 171 -2.95 7.34 -22.56
C THR A 171 -2.09 8.53 -22.12
N ASP A 172 -1.20 8.97 -22.99
CA ASP A 172 -0.44 10.22 -22.84
C ASP A 172 -0.95 11.33 -23.79
N GLY A 173 -2.07 11.07 -24.49
CA GLY A 173 -2.65 11.96 -25.50
C GLY A 173 -2.07 11.79 -26.91
N ARG A 174 -1.01 10.96 -27.08
CA ARG A 174 -0.42 10.61 -28.39
C ARG A 174 -0.58 9.14 -28.72
N ARG A 175 -0.66 8.30 -27.72
CA ARG A 175 -0.87 6.85 -27.83
C ARG A 175 -1.85 6.40 -26.75
N LEU A 176 -2.54 5.32 -27.01
CA LEU A 176 -3.48 4.70 -26.09
C LEU A 176 -3.19 3.20 -26.02
N ALA A 177 -3.19 2.68 -24.80
CA ALA A 177 -3.14 1.26 -24.54
C ALA A 177 -4.39 0.83 -23.79
N LEU A 178 -5.00 -0.25 -24.24
CA LEU A 178 -6.20 -0.83 -23.65
C LEU A 178 -6.00 -2.34 -23.48
N ALA A 179 -6.31 -2.85 -22.30
CA ALA A 179 -6.34 -4.28 -22.02
C ALA A 179 -7.62 -4.65 -21.29
N GLU A 180 -8.20 -5.78 -21.66
CA GLU A 180 -9.43 -6.28 -21.09
C GLU A 180 -9.25 -7.65 -20.48
N HIS A 181 -9.95 -7.90 -19.37
CA HIS A 181 -9.90 -9.20 -18.69
C HIS A 181 -11.22 -9.51 -17.98
N GLU A 182 -11.61 -10.78 -18.04
CA GLU A 182 -12.75 -11.26 -17.26
C GLU A 182 -12.38 -11.33 -15.78
N ILE A 183 -13.26 -10.84 -14.91
CA ILE A 183 -13.10 -10.85 -13.46
C ILE A 183 -14.22 -11.66 -12.82
N GLN A 184 -13.92 -12.22 -11.64
CA GLN A 184 -14.93 -12.89 -10.83
C GLN A 184 -15.31 -12.00 -9.64
N TRP A 185 -16.61 -11.78 -9.47
CA TRP A 185 -17.13 -11.07 -8.32
C TRP A 185 -17.26 -11.99 -7.12
N PHE A 186 -16.95 -11.45 -5.95
CA PHE A 186 -17.23 -12.10 -4.67
C PHE A 186 -18.31 -11.32 -3.93
N GLY A 187 -19.45 -11.98 -3.65
CA GLY A 187 -20.51 -11.38 -2.87
C GLY A 187 -21.78 -10.99 -3.64
N GLY A 188 -22.24 -11.84 -4.53
CA GLY A 188 -23.50 -11.67 -5.26
C GLY A 188 -23.31 -11.24 -6.69
N ARG A 189 -24.24 -11.65 -7.56
CA ARG A 189 -24.27 -11.23 -8.96
C ARG A 189 -24.14 -9.71 -8.99
N CYS A 190 -23.22 -9.19 -9.78
CA CYS A 190 -23.43 -7.88 -10.36
C CYS A 190 -24.80 -7.93 -11.05
N ARG A 191 -25.86 -7.58 -10.34
CA ARG A 191 -27.03 -7.05 -11.02
C ARG A 191 -26.47 -5.84 -11.73
N GLY A 192 -26.35 -5.98 -13.04
CA GLY A 192 -25.94 -4.88 -13.87
C GLY A 192 -26.67 -3.65 -13.36
N LEU A 193 -26.05 -2.49 -13.46
CA LEU A 193 -26.65 -1.17 -13.28
C LEU A 193 -27.84 -1.03 -14.26
N ARG A 194 -28.80 -1.91 -14.11
CA ARG A 194 -30.15 -1.86 -14.60
C ARG A 194 -31.02 -1.76 -13.37
N ASP A 195 -31.78 -0.72 -13.42
CA ASP A 195 -33.02 -0.54 -12.70
C ASP A 195 -32.91 0.24 -11.40
N GLY A 196 -33.28 1.42 -11.57
CA GLY A 196 -33.91 2.21 -10.56
C GLY A 196 -33.08 3.36 -10.07
N ALA A 197 -33.40 4.49 -10.64
CA ALA A 197 -33.10 5.81 -10.15
C ALA A 197 -31.60 6.24 -10.21
N GLY A 198 -31.15 6.62 -11.38
CA GLY A 198 -30.51 7.93 -11.47
C GLY A 198 -29.03 8.07 -11.24
N ASP A 199 -28.28 7.05 -10.86
CA ASP A 199 -26.83 7.11 -10.88
C ASP A 199 -26.23 6.36 -12.08
N ARG A 200 -26.54 6.87 -13.23
CA ARG A 200 -25.66 6.75 -14.37
C ARG A 200 -24.35 7.38 -13.94
N ILE A 201 -23.27 6.60 -13.85
CA ILE A 201 -21.93 7.16 -14.05
C ILE A 201 -22.09 7.98 -15.31
N ARG A 202 -22.10 9.31 -15.15
CA ARG A 202 -22.34 10.19 -16.28
C ARG A 202 -21.32 9.86 -17.35
N PRO A 203 -21.73 9.74 -18.64
CA PRO A 203 -20.79 9.56 -19.76
C PRO A 203 -19.87 10.78 -19.96
N GLY A 204 -19.48 11.49 -18.95
CA GLY A 204 -18.69 12.69 -18.93
C GLY A 204 -17.30 12.52 -18.32
N TRP A 205 -16.95 11.31 -17.89
CA TRP A 205 -15.60 11.01 -17.39
C TRP A 205 -14.67 10.35 -18.42
N TYR A 206 -15.16 10.15 -19.65
CA TYR A 206 -14.24 9.87 -20.75
C TYR A 206 -13.65 11.22 -21.19
N PRO A 207 -12.32 11.35 -21.20
CA PRO A 207 -11.73 12.48 -21.90
C PRO A 207 -12.34 12.57 -23.30
N PRO A 208 -12.68 13.75 -23.83
CA PRO A 208 -13.45 13.90 -25.09
C PRO A 208 -12.84 13.21 -26.31
N TYR A 209 -11.59 12.81 -26.25
CA TYR A 209 -10.88 12.04 -27.28
C TYR A 209 -11.06 10.50 -27.17
N LEU A 210 -11.83 9.99 -26.20
CA LEU A 210 -12.23 8.58 -26.10
C LEU A 210 -13.71 8.37 -26.46
N GLN A 211 -14.42 9.41 -26.85
CA GLN A 211 -15.73 9.27 -27.49
C GLN A 211 -15.45 8.93 -28.97
N ALA A 212 -15.48 7.65 -29.29
CA ALA A 212 -15.60 7.22 -30.68
C ALA A 212 -17.04 7.54 -31.14
N ASP A 213 -17.16 8.20 -32.29
CA ASP A 213 -18.40 8.40 -33.04
C ASP A 213 -19.09 7.07 -33.35
#